data_4937707da312ebea00d6d8d4a721fb99
#
_entry.id   4937707da312ebea00d6d8d4a721fb99
#
_cell.length_a   1.000
_cell.length_b   1.000
_cell.length_c   1.000
_cell.angle_alpha   90.00
_cell.angle_beta   90.00
_cell.angle_gamma   90.00
#
_symmetry.space_group_name_H-M   'P 1'
#
loop_
_entity.id
_entity.type
_entity.pdbx_description
1 polymer ?
#
loop_
_entity_poly.entity_id
_entity_poly.type
_entity_poly.pdbx_seq_one_letter_code
_entity_poly.pdbx_strand_id
1 'polypeptide(L)'
;MTPSEPAESRTTTRETRTTPPSTGRSTQTATLAEIAREAGVSAPTVSKVLNGRADVAPATRTRVEELLRAHGYRRRRAEASRSPLIDLVFHELESAWAMEVIRGVENVARDAGLSVVLSESAGRLTPGRTWADQVAARRPHGVILVLSGLDESQRALLTSRSIPFVVMDPAGDPGADVPSIGATNWQGGLAATRHLVELGHRRIGAITGPSRMMCSRARIDGYRAALETAGLPVEPDLIRPGDFHHETGYRQGLELLRRPDRPTAVFAGNDLQALGLYEAARELGLRIPEDLSVVGFDDLPIARWVGPPLTTVRQPLTEMAEAAAKLVLDLAREEGAPVATRVELATSLVVRSSTGAPSAA
;
A
#
# COMPACT_ATOMS: atom_id res chain seq x y z
N MET A 1 61.55 -43.61 2.11
CA MET A 1 62.88 -43.47 1.50
C MET A 1 62.96 -42.07 0.92
N THR A 2 63.65 -41.24 1.62
CA THR A 2 64.24 -39.95 1.26
C THR A 2 65.36 -40.19 0.22
N PRO A 3 65.87 -39.18 -0.54
CA PRO A 3 66.46 -37.95 -0.04
C PRO A 3 66.12 -36.67 -0.86
N SER A 4 66.10 -35.47 -0.26
CA SER A 4 67.17 -34.49 0.02
C SER A 4 67.64 -33.67 -1.17
N GLU A 5 67.26 -32.38 -1.19
CA GLU A 5 68.00 -31.10 -1.37
C GLU A 5 69.14 -31.00 -2.44
N PRO A 6 69.56 -29.82 -2.93
CA PRO A 6 69.70 -28.56 -2.17
C PRO A 6 69.36 -27.23 -2.89
N ALA A 7 69.41 -26.15 -2.11
CA ALA A 7 69.22 -24.73 -2.42
C ALA A 7 70.27 -24.14 -3.36
N GLU A 8 69.90 -23.13 -4.15
CA GLU A 8 70.83 -22.10 -4.69
C GLU A 8 70.26 -20.70 -4.47
N SER A 9 71.02 -19.91 -3.79
CA SER A 9 70.86 -18.49 -3.56
C SER A 9 71.15 -17.68 -4.82
N ARG A 10 70.29 -16.77 -5.20
CA ARG A 10 70.60 -15.66 -6.11
C ARG A 10 70.15 -14.33 -5.50
N THR A 11 71.22 -13.60 -5.08
CA THR A 11 71.23 -12.17 -4.80
C THR A 11 70.80 -11.38 -6.05
N THR A 12 69.77 -10.57 -5.97
CA THR A 12 69.46 -9.58 -7.01
C THR A 12 69.12 -8.24 -6.38
N THR A 13 69.94 -7.31 -6.73
CA THR A 13 70.02 -5.89 -6.51
C THR A 13 68.67 -5.13 -6.45
N ARG A 14 68.55 -4.31 -5.41
CA ARG A 14 67.44 -3.42 -5.12
C ARG A 14 67.55 -2.17 -5.97
N GLU A 15 66.82 -2.08 -7.08
CA GLU A 15 66.59 -0.81 -7.81
C GLU A 15 65.48 -0.01 -7.11
N THR A 16 65.83 1.15 -6.62
CA THR A 16 64.94 2.17 -6.06
C THR A 16 64.20 2.86 -7.20
N ARG A 17 62.95 2.50 -7.38
CA ARG A 17 62.03 3.17 -8.28
C ARG A 17 61.36 4.30 -7.52
N THR A 18 61.72 5.53 -7.78
CA THR A 18 61.07 6.77 -7.34
C THR A 18 59.73 6.90 -8.03
N THR A 19 58.64 6.77 -7.28
CA THR A 19 57.26 7.06 -7.72
C THR A 19 57.03 8.58 -7.62
N PRO A 20 56.45 9.25 -8.64
CA PRO A 20 56.12 10.66 -8.55
C PRO A 20 54.92 10.85 -7.60
N PRO A 21 54.79 12.01 -6.93
CA PRO A 21 53.67 12.27 -6.01
C PRO A 21 52.34 12.36 -6.78
N SER A 22 51.41 11.49 -6.43
CA SER A 22 50.03 11.57 -6.87
C SER A 22 49.37 12.81 -6.24
N THR A 23 49.17 13.83 -7.03
CA THR A 23 48.26 14.94 -6.68
C THR A 23 46.82 14.41 -6.64
N GLY A 24 46.45 13.81 -5.54
CA GLY A 24 45.06 13.52 -5.20
C GLY A 24 44.35 14.84 -4.90
N ARG A 25 43.62 15.42 -5.86
CA ARG A 25 42.59 16.42 -5.57
C ARG A 25 41.53 15.74 -4.70
N SER A 26 41.61 15.97 -3.39
CA SER A 26 40.49 15.73 -2.50
C SER A 26 39.36 16.68 -2.95
N THR A 27 38.27 16.15 -3.49
CA THR A 27 37.05 16.89 -3.73
C THR A 27 36.44 17.25 -2.37
N GLN A 28 36.98 18.31 -1.74
CA GLN A 28 36.33 18.93 -0.59
C GLN A 28 35.03 19.54 -1.09
N THR A 29 33.92 18.99 -0.69
CA THR A 29 32.57 19.54 -0.92
C THR A 29 32.51 20.90 -0.23
N ALA A 30 32.16 21.97 -0.99
CA ALA A 30 32.09 23.33 -0.45
C ALA A 30 31.18 23.38 0.78
N THR A 31 31.55 24.18 1.78
CA THR A 31 30.75 24.37 3.01
C THR A 31 29.65 25.42 2.79
N LEU A 32 28.59 25.40 3.60
CA LEU A 32 27.55 26.45 3.59
C LEU A 32 28.12 27.87 3.75
N ALA A 33 29.19 28.01 4.53
CA ALA A 33 29.86 29.29 4.73
C ALA A 33 30.59 29.78 3.47
N GLU A 34 31.17 28.90 2.69
CA GLU A 34 31.81 29.22 1.41
C GLU A 34 30.78 29.64 0.37
N ILE A 35 29.68 28.91 0.25
CA ILE A 35 28.55 29.25 -0.65
C ILE A 35 27.92 30.60 -0.25
N ALA A 36 27.74 30.84 1.04
CA ALA A 36 27.20 32.12 1.54
C ALA A 36 28.10 33.28 1.19
N ARG A 37 29.40 33.12 1.32
CA ARG A 37 30.41 34.12 0.94
C ARG A 37 30.39 34.41 -0.58
N GLU A 38 30.31 33.38 -1.40
CA GLU A 38 30.28 33.48 -2.86
C GLU A 38 28.96 34.08 -3.37
N ALA A 39 27.84 33.74 -2.71
CA ALA A 39 26.53 34.33 -3.00
C ALA A 39 26.39 35.78 -2.52
N GLY A 40 27.28 36.28 -1.66
CA GLY A 40 27.18 37.58 -1.03
C GLY A 40 26.04 37.69 -0.02
N VAL A 41 25.69 36.58 0.65
CA VAL A 41 24.61 36.50 1.65
C VAL A 41 25.07 35.87 2.95
N SER A 42 24.26 35.94 4.00
CA SER A 42 24.57 35.27 5.25
C SER A 42 24.33 33.75 5.17
N ALA A 43 25.05 32.96 5.97
CA ALA A 43 24.82 31.52 6.04
C ALA A 43 23.37 31.14 6.45
N PRO A 44 22.69 31.86 7.35
CA PRO A 44 21.26 31.73 7.58
C PRO A 44 20.39 31.92 6.33
N THR A 45 20.76 32.86 5.43
CA THR A 45 20.02 33.08 4.16
C THR A 45 20.17 31.88 3.22
N VAL A 46 21.37 31.31 3.08
CA VAL A 46 21.58 30.06 2.33
C VAL A 46 20.76 28.92 2.94
N SER A 47 20.72 28.82 4.26
CA SER A 47 19.91 27.82 4.97
C SER A 47 18.40 28.01 4.73
N LYS A 48 17.91 29.26 4.63
CA LYS A 48 16.51 29.57 4.28
C LYS A 48 16.18 29.12 2.86
N VAL A 49 17.08 29.35 1.89
CA VAL A 49 16.91 28.87 0.50
C VAL A 49 16.85 27.35 0.46
N LEU A 50 17.79 26.67 1.14
CA LEU A 50 17.83 25.21 1.25
C LEU A 50 16.58 24.61 1.91
N ASN A 51 15.92 25.38 2.79
CA ASN A 51 14.70 24.96 3.49
C ASN A 51 13.41 25.43 2.79
N GLY A 52 13.50 25.99 1.57
CA GLY A 52 12.32 26.41 0.80
C GLY A 52 11.54 27.59 1.40
N ARG A 53 12.13 28.35 2.35
CA ARG A 53 11.44 29.48 3.02
C ARG A 53 11.08 30.56 2.02
N ALA A 54 9.81 31.00 2.04
CA ALA A 54 9.30 32.02 1.09
C ALA A 54 9.85 33.42 1.33
N ASP A 55 10.48 33.69 2.48
CA ASP A 55 10.99 34.99 2.91
C ASP A 55 12.37 35.34 2.34
N VAL A 56 12.79 34.73 1.24
CA VAL A 56 14.02 35.05 0.52
C VAL A 56 13.67 35.60 -0.89
N ALA A 57 14.24 36.75 -1.22
CA ALA A 57 14.00 37.39 -2.51
C ALA A 57 14.31 36.46 -3.70
N PRO A 58 13.49 36.45 -4.78
CA PRO A 58 13.63 35.49 -5.89
C PRO A 58 15.03 35.48 -6.52
N ALA A 59 15.62 36.67 -6.78
CA ALA A 59 16.96 36.81 -7.36
C ALA A 59 18.05 36.17 -6.44
N THR A 60 17.93 36.35 -5.14
CA THR A 60 18.86 35.78 -4.17
C THR A 60 18.70 34.24 -4.13
N ARG A 61 17.47 33.76 -4.21
CA ARG A 61 17.17 32.33 -4.27
C ARG A 61 17.84 31.69 -5.49
N THR A 62 17.59 32.20 -6.68
CA THR A 62 18.16 31.67 -7.92
C THR A 62 19.69 31.61 -7.85
N ARG A 63 20.33 32.70 -7.40
CA ARG A 63 21.78 32.77 -7.28
C ARG A 63 22.35 31.74 -6.31
N VAL A 64 21.73 31.55 -5.17
CA VAL A 64 22.14 30.55 -4.18
C VAL A 64 21.94 29.12 -4.70
N GLU A 65 20.83 28.85 -5.40
CA GLU A 65 20.55 27.53 -6.00
C GLU A 65 21.53 27.16 -7.11
N GLU A 66 21.95 28.15 -7.92
CA GLU A 66 22.98 27.98 -8.96
C GLU A 66 24.35 27.63 -8.35
N LEU A 67 24.76 28.32 -7.29
CA LEU A 67 26.02 28.05 -6.60
C LEU A 67 25.99 26.70 -5.90
N LEU A 68 24.90 26.35 -5.24
CA LEU A 68 24.74 25.02 -4.64
C LEU A 68 24.90 23.91 -5.70
N ARG A 69 24.34 24.12 -6.89
CA ARG A 69 24.46 23.17 -8.02
C ARG A 69 25.88 23.14 -8.59
N ALA A 70 26.51 24.30 -8.80
CA ALA A 70 27.86 24.41 -9.37
C ALA A 70 28.94 23.77 -8.47
N HIS A 71 28.81 23.94 -7.16
CA HIS A 71 29.73 23.32 -6.18
C HIS A 71 29.40 21.88 -5.86
N GLY A 72 28.40 21.27 -6.51
CA GLY A 72 27.94 19.93 -6.17
C GLY A 72 27.55 19.84 -4.71
N TYR A 73 27.12 20.97 -4.10
CA TYR A 73 26.71 20.99 -2.71
C TYR A 73 25.47 20.13 -2.55
N ARG A 74 25.70 18.85 -2.36
CA ARG A 74 24.69 17.99 -1.76
C ARG A 74 24.62 18.38 -0.30
N ARG A 75 23.48 18.89 0.14
CA ARG A 75 23.21 19.07 1.56
C ARG A 75 23.75 17.81 2.24
N ARG A 76 24.88 17.95 2.97
CA ARG A 76 25.21 16.98 4.01
C ARG A 76 24.01 17.05 4.91
N ARG A 77 23.02 16.19 4.63
CA ARG A 77 21.94 15.96 5.57
C ARG A 77 22.71 15.68 6.84
N ALA A 78 22.74 16.69 7.77
CA ALA A 78 22.86 16.29 9.13
C ALA A 78 21.88 15.14 9.19
N GLU A 79 22.37 13.94 9.44
CA GLU A 79 21.62 12.78 9.83
C GLU A 79 20.94 13.16 11.16
N ALA A 80 20.01 14.11 11.09
CA ALA A 80 18.96 14.14 12.06
C ALA A 80 18.27 12.81 11.83
N SER A 81 18.79 11.83 12.53
CA SER A 81 18.50 10.42 12.51
C SER A 81 17.00 10.29 12.33
N ARG A 82 16.55 9.65 11.24
CA ARG A 82 15.17 9.22 11.13
C ARG A 82 14.89 8.43 12.39
N SER A 83 13.74 8.65 13.01
CA SER A 83 13.35 7.78 14.11
C SER A 83 13.17 6.35 13.58
N PRO A 84 13.51 5.31 14.34
CA PRO A 84 13.39 3.94 13.90
C PRO A 84 11.92 3.49 13.85
N LEU A 85 11.09 4.20 13.07
CA LEU A 85 9.65 4.05 13.02
C LEU A 85 9.17 4.00 11.56
N ILE A 86 8.16 3.17 11.31
CA ILE A 86 7.26 3.26 10.15
C ILE A 86 5.91 3.77 10.66
N ASP A 87 5.39 4.85 10.10
CA ASP A 87 4.01 5.30 10.34
C ASP A 87 3.06 4.54 9.41
N LEU A 88 2.14 3.77 9.99
CA LEU A 88 1.10 3.02 9.29
C LEU A 88 -0.26 3.66 9.56
N VAL A 89 -0.88 4.21 8.52
CA VAL A 89 -2.09 5.02 8.62
C VAL A 89 -3.25 4.30 7.98
N PHE A 90 -4.26 4.00 8.75
CA PHE A 90 -5.49 3.37 8.28
C PHE A 90 -6.60 4.38 8.05
N HIS A 91 -7.47 4.07 7.11
CA HIS A 91 -8.77 4.74 6.99
C HIS A 91 -9.61 4.49 8.25
N GLU A 92 -9.71 3.21 8.66
CA GLU A 92 -10.38 2.70 9.85
C GLU A 92 -9.63 1.47 10.38
N LEU A 93 -9.55 1.32 11.71
CA LEU A 93 -8.82 0.23 12.37
C LEU A 93 -9.73 -0.94 12.82
N GLU A 94 -11.03 -0.81 12.69
CA GLU A 94 -12.01 -1.70 13.31
C GLU A 94 -12.20 -3.06 12.60
N SER A 95 -11.21 -3.59 11.88
CA SER A 95 -11.43 -4.82 11.13
C SER A 95 -10.31 -5.86 11.25
N ALA A 96 -10.66 -7.15 11.14
CA ALA A 96 -9.71 -8.23 11.00
C ALA A 96 -8.79 -8.05 9.77
N TRP A 97 -9.24 -7.33 8.75
CA TRP A 97 -8.47 -6.94 7.59
C TRP A 97 -7.26 -6.07 7.97
N ALA A 98 -7.45 -5.11 8.86
CA ALA A 98 -6.37 -4.26 9.35
C ALA A 98 -5.28 -5.08 10.07
N MET A 99 -5.65 -6.14 10.80
CA MET A 99 -4.70 -7.00 11.51
C MET A 99 -3.77 -7.76 10.55
N GLU A 100 -4.24 -8.21 9.39
CA GLU A 100 -3.39 -8.86 8.39
C GLU A 100 -2.38 -7.87 7.79
N VAL A 101 -2.79 -6.63 7.55
CA VAL A 101 -1.92 -5.55 7.09
C VAL A 101 -0.88 -5.19 8.15
N ILE A 102 -1.29 -5.01 9.41
CA ILE A 102 -0.37 -4.71 10.52
C ILE A 102 0.68 -5.80 10.64
N ARG A 103 0.28 -7.07 10.56
CA ARG A 103 1.19 -8.23 10.61
C ARG A 103 2.26 -8.16 9.52
N GLY A 104 1.87 -7.86 8.27
CA GLY A 104 2.81 -7.78 7.15
C GLY A 104 3.81 -6.63 7.31
N VAL A 105 3.34 -5.44 7.72
CA VAL A 105 4.23 -4.30 7.97
C VAL A 105 5.16 -4.59 9.16
N GLU A 106 4.64 -5.19 10.24
CA GLU A 106 5.41 -5.51 11.45
C GLU A 106 6.50 -6.55 11.17
N ASN A 107 6.24 -7.56 10.34
CA ASN A 107 7.25 -8.52 9.92
C ASN A 107 8.49 -7.83 9.33
N VAL A 108 8.27 -6.93 8.36
CA VAL A 108 9.36 -6.21 7.69
C VAL A 108 10.01 -5.19 8.62
N ALA A 109 9.24 -4.48 9.45
CA ALA A 109 9.74 -3.50 10.40
C ALA A 109 10.66 -4.17 11.43
N ARG A 110 10.24 -5.28 12.01
CA ARG A 110 11.03 -6.08 12.99
C ARG A 110 12.36 -6.53 12.41
N ASP A 111 12.36 -7.07 11.17
CA ASP A 111 13.58 -7.53 10.49
C ASP A 111 14.55 -6.37 10.20
N ALA A 112 14.01 -5.16 10.01
CA ALA A 112 14.78 -3.93 9.82
C ALA A 112 15.16 -3.21 11.12
N GLY A 113 14.80 -3.74 12.30
CA GLY A 113 15.04 -3.09 13.60
C GLY A 113 14.21 -1.83 13.82
N LEU A 114 13.03 -1.75 13.19
CA LEU A 114 12.09 -0.63 13.29
C LEU A 114 10.86 -1.01 14.10
N SER A 115 10.12 0.00 14.58
CA SER A 115 8.81 -0.17 15.21
C SER A 115 7.70 0.46 14.33
N VAL A 116 6.47 0.00 14.50
CA VAL A 116 5.30 0.50 13.77
C VAL A 116 4.49 1.44 14.66
N VAL A 117 4.17 2.63 14.16
CA VAL A 117 3.23 3.57 14.78
C VAL A 117 1.93 3.49 14.01
N LEU A 118 0.84 3.16 14.70
CA LEU A 118 -0.49 3.09 14.11
C LEU A 118 -1.20 4.45 14.26
N SER A 119 -1.86 4.87 13.19
CA SER A 119 -2.70 6.05 13.15
C SER A 119 -3.98 5.75 12.38
N GLU A 120 -5.06 6.43 12.71
CA GLU A 120 -6.34 6.32 12.04
C GLU A 120 -6.78 7.69 11.49
N SER A 121 -7.33 7.70 10.30
CA SER A 121 -7.88 8.93 9.71
C SER A 121 -9.38 9.15 10.03
N ALA A 122 -9.96 8.30 10.86
CA ALA A 122 -11.36 8.36 11.32
C ALA A 122 -12.36 8.48 10.15
N GLY A 123 -12.31 7.55 9.22
CA GLY A 123 -13.19 7.48 8.06
C GLY A 123 -12.89 8.51 6.96
N ARG A 124 -11.80 9.27 7.06
CA ARG A 124 -11.39 10.24 6.03
C ARG A 124 -10.46 9.58 5.01
N LEU A 125 -10.62 9.92 3.73
CA LEU A 125 -9.71 9.47 2.68
C LEU A 125 -8.34 10.18 2.71
N THR A 126 -8.22 11.23 3.51
CA THR A 126 -6.99 12.00 3.71
C THR A 126 -6.82 12.27 5.20
N PRO A 127 -5.67 11.93 5.80
CA PRO A 127 -5.41 12.21 7.21
C PRO A 127 -5.51 13.69 7.53
N GLY A 128 -5.82 14.05 8.77
CA GLY A 128 -5.93 15.44 9.20
C GLY A 128 -4.58 16.17 9.22
N ARG A 129 -4.59 17.51 9.21
CA ARG A 129 -3.37 18.36 9.27
C ARG A 129 -2.49 18.03 10.47
N THR A 130 -3.09 17.85 11.65
CA THR A 130 -2.36 17.50 12.88
C THR A 130 -1.53 16.24 12.72
N TRP A 131 -2.05 15.24 12.00
CA TRP A 131 -1.29 14.03 11.70
C TRP A 131 -0.04 14.32 10.87
N ALA A 132 -0.17 15.10 9.79
CA ALA A 132 0.97 15.45 8.94
C ALA A 132 2.07 16.18 9.71
N ASP A 133 1.71 17.11 10.60
CA ASP A 133 2.64 17.82 11.46
C ASP A 133 3.34 16.88 12.46
N GLN A 134 2.60 15.93 13.05
CA GLN A 134 3.15 14.91 13.94
C GLN A 134 4.14 13.97 13.21
N VAL A 135 3.80 13.50 12.02
CA VAL A 135 4.70 12.68 11.18
C VAL A 135 5.96 13.46 10.83
N ALA A 136 5.81 14.73 10.41
CA ALA A 136 6.95 15.59 10.10
C ALA A 136 7.87 15.83 11.32
N ALA A 137 7.30 15.90 12.53
CA ALA A 137 8.05 16.04 13.78
C ALA A 137 8.76 14.74 14.18
N ARG A 138 8.08 13.58 14.07
CA ARG A 138 8.65 12.25 14.37
C ARG A 138 9.74 11.83 13.40
N ARG A 139 9.66 12.27 12.12
CA ARG A 139 10.61 11.91 11.06
C ARG A 139 10.80 10.39 10.93
N PRO A 140 9.75 9.61 10.66
CA PRO A 140 9.86 8.17 10.52
C PRO A 140 10.74 7.80 9.30
N HIS A 141 11.12 6.52 9.20
CA HIS A 141 11.75 5.98 8.00
C HIS A 141 10.85 6.11 6.78
N GLY A 142 9.54 6.00 6.99
CA GLY A 142 8.55 6.25 5.95
C GLY A 142 7.13 6.10 6.47
N VAL A 143 6.18 6.33 5.57
CA VAL A 143 4.74 6.31 5.83
C VAL A 143 4.07 5.33 4.86
N ILE A 144 3.19 4.48 5.39
CA ILE A 144 2.30 3.62 4.59
C ILE A 144 0.87 4.09 4.84
N LEU A 145 0.19 4.49 3.78
CA LEU A 145 -1.21 4.94 3.81
C LEU A 145 -2.09 3.81 3.28
N VAL A 146 -3.08 3.40 4.05
CA VAL A 146 -3.96 2.27 3.73
C VAL A 146 -5.38 2.76 3.48
N LEU A 147 -5.95 2.47 2.32
CA LEU A 147 -7.26 2.94 1.87
C LEU A 147 -7.42 4.46 1.98
N SER A 148 -6.33 5.19 1.84
CA SER A 148 -6.29 6.64 1.96
C SER A 148 -5.26 7.24 1.00
N GLY A 149 -5.12 8.55 0.99
CA GLY A 149 -4.15 9.26 0.19
C GLY A 149 -3.71 10.55 0.89
N LEU A 150 -2.87 11.32 0.23
CA LEU A 150 -2.40 12.61 0.71
C LEU A 150 -2.90 13.73 -0.21
N ASP A 151 -3.27 14.85 0.36
CA ASP A 151 -3.45 16.07 -0.39
C ASP A 151 -2.08 16.66 -0.83
N GLU A 152 -2.12 17.65 -1.72
CA GLU A 152 -0.90 18.26 -2.27
C GLU A 152 -0.03 18.90 -1.19
N SER A 153 -0.62 19.51 -0.17
CA SER A 153 0.10 20.16 0.94
C SER A 153 0.82 19.13 1.82
N GLN A 154 0.20 18.00 2.07
CA GLN A 154 0.77 16.89 2.83
C GLN A 154 1.91 16.22 2.05
N ARG A 155 1.71 15.98 0.76
CA ARG A 155 2.79 15.47 -0.12
C ARG A 155 4.00 16.41 -0.09
N ALA A 156 3.77 17.71 -0.32
CA ALA A 156 4.84 18.72 -0.29
C ALA A 156 5.57 18.72 1.07
N LEU A 157 4.83 18.60 2.18
CA LEU A 157 5.41 18.53 3.52
C LEU A 157 6.31 17.29 3.68
N LEU A 158 5.82 16.09 3.36
CA LEU A 158 6.60 14.85 3.48
C LEU A 158 7.83 14.89 2.57
N THR A 159 7.68 15.34 1.32
CA THR A 159 8.77 15.50 0.36
C THR A 159 9.82 16.48 0.86
N SER A 160 9.42 17.65 1.40
CA SER A 160 10.35 18.65 1.94
C SER A 160 11.15 18.12 3.15
N ARG A 161 10.59 17.17 3.88
CA ARG A 161 11.23 16.48 5.02
C ARG A 161 11.95 15.21 4.60
N SER A 162 11.88 14.85 3.32
CA SER A 162 12.43 13.61 2.76
C SER A 162 11.90 12.37 3.48
N ILE A 163 10.63 12.36 3.79
CA ILE A 163 9.91 11.23 4.35
C ILE A 163 9.23 10.53 3.17
N PRO A 164 9.67 9.33 2.77
CA PRO A 164 9.01 8.58 1.70
C PRO A 164 7.65 8.07 2.16
N PHE A 165 6.75 7.89 1.22
CA PHE A 165 5.45 7.28 1.49
C PHE A 165 5.03 6.34 0.36
N VAL A 166 4.23 5.34 0.71
CA VAL A 166 3.61 4.37 -0.19
C VAL A 166 2.12 4.32 0.13
N VAL A 167 1.29 4.21 -0.89
CA VAL A 167 -0.16 4.01 -0.73
C VAL A 167 -0.48 2.54 -0.97
N MET A 168 -1.09 1.88 0.02
CA MET A 168 -1.59 0.52 -0.09
C MET A 168 -3.10 0.54 -0.29
N ASP A 169 -3.58 -0.16 -1.31
CA ASP A 169 -4.99 -0.24 -1.71
C ASP A 169 -5.63 1.15 -1.82
N PRO A 170 -5.19 1.98 -2.79
CA PRO A 170 -5.57 3.38 -2.86
C PRO A 170 -7.09 3.57 -2.97
N ALA A 171 -7.63 4.51 -2.21
CA ALA A 171 -9.06 4.81 -2.22
C ALA A 171 -9.55 5.33 -3.59
N GLY A 172 -8.71 6.11 -4.29
CA GLY A 172 -8.94 6.63 -5.64
C GLY A 172 -7.68 6.45 -6.50
N ASP A 173 -7.63 7.07 -7.68
CA ASP A 173 -6.41 7.07 -8.48
C ASP A 173 -5.32 7.87 -7.76
N PRO A 174 -4.22 7.23 -7.33
CA PRO A 174 -3.18 7.89 -6.55
C PRO A 174 -2.32 8.88 -7.37
N GLY A 175 -2.51 8.97 -8.69
CA GLY A 175 -1.64 9.68 -9.59
C GLY A 175 -0.44 8.83 -10.05
N ALA A 176 0.10 9.18 -11.23
CA ALA A 176 1.15 8.36 -11.86
C ALA A 176 2.51 8.40 -11.12
N ASP A 177 2.71 9.41 -10.28
CA ASP A 177 3.94 9.68 -9.52
C ASP A 177 3.91 9.12 -8.09
N VAL A 178 2.83 8.44 -7.69
CA VAL A 178 2.65 7.91 -6.33
C VAL A 178 2.94 6.42 -6.29
N PRO A 179 3.97 5.99 -5.53
CA PRO A 179 4.22 4.57 -5.29
C PRO A 179 3.02 3.92 -4.62
N SER A 180 2.51 2.84 -5.20
CA SER A 180 1.32 2.17 -4.69
C SER A 180 1.36 0.66 -4.84
N ILE A 181 0.75 -0.02 -3.86
CA ILE A 181 0.54 -1.46 -3.85
C ILE A 181 -0.97 -1.71 -3.83
N GLY A 182 -1.46 -2.55 -4.71
CA GLY A 182 -2.86 -2.94 -4.79
C GLY A 182 -3.04 -4.43 -5.03
N ALA A 183 -4.29 -4.84 -5.23
CA ALA A 183 -4.65 -6.20 -5.65
C ALA A 183 -5.47 -6.17 -6.93
N THR A 184 -5.48 -7.28 -7.65
CA THR A 184 -6.26 -7.45 -8.87
C THR A 184 -7.77 -7.58 -8.56
N ASN A 185 -8.36 -6.49 -8.03
CA ASN A 185 -9.73 -6.46 -7.52
C ASN A 185 -10.78 -6.79 -8.58
N TRP A 186 -10.58 -6.33 -9.83
CA TRP A 186 -11.48 -6.61 -10.93
C TRP A 186 -11.51 -8.11 -11.26
N GLN A 187 -10.32 -8.72 -11.36
CA GLN A 187 -10.20 -10.16 -11.63
C GLN A 187 -10.80 -10.99 -10.50
N GLY A 188 -10.66 -10.52 -9.25
CA GLY A 188 -11.30 -11.15 -8.10
C GLY A 188 -12.82 -11.14 -8.18
N GLY A 189 -13.44 -10.00 -8.48
CA GLY A 189 -14.87 -9.88 -8.68
C GLY A 189 -15.40 -10.73 -9.85
N LEU A 190 -14.64 -10.76 -10.95
CA LEU A 190 -14.91 -11.64 -12.09
C LEU A 190 -14.87 -13.12 -11.70
N ALA A 191 -13.82 -13.56 -11.00
CA ALA A 191 -13.67 -14.96 -10.59
C ALA A 191 -14.75 -15.42 -9.62
N ALA A 192 -15.10 -14.58 -8.62
CA ALA A 192 -16.17 -14.85 -7.67
C ALA A 192 -17.52 -15.08 -8.38
N THR A 193 -17.87 -14.17 -9.27
CA THR A 193 -19.17 -14.22 -9.96
C THR A 193 -19.22 -15.32 -11.02
N ARG A 194 -18.13 -15.54 -11.75
CA ARG A 194 -18.02 -16.64 -12.72
C ARG A 194 -18.19 -17.99 -12.01
N HIS A 195 -17.62 -18.21 -10.85
CA HIS A 195 -17.82 -19.42 -10.04
C HIS A 195 -19.31 -19.67 -9.75
N LEU A 196 -20.07 -18.63 -9.36
CA LEU A 196 -21.51 -18.77 -9.14
C LEU A 196 -22.27 -19.09 -10.43
N VAL A 197 -21.90 -18.49 -11.54
CA VAL A 197 -22.50 -18.79 -12.86
C VAL A 197 -22.21 -20.22 -13.29
N GLU A 198 -20.99 -20.73 -13.08
CA GLU A 198 -20.58 -22.09 -13.39
C GLU A 198 -21.31 -23.13 -12.54
N LEU A 199 -21.68 -22.79 -11.28
CA LEU A 199 -22.56 -23.61 -10.44
C LEU A 199 -24.02 -23.66 -10.90
N GLY A 200 -24.40 -22.83 -11.86
CA GLY A 200 -25.75 -22.79 -12.45
C GLY A 200 -26.64 -21.65 -11.94
N HIS A 201 -26.13 -20.77 -11.08
CA HIS A 201 -26.88 -19.59 -10.65
C HIS A 201 -27.12 -18.65 -11.84
N ARG A 202 -28.37 -18.15 -11.96
CA ARG A 202 -28.76 -17.23 -13.02
C ARG A 202 -29.16 -15.85 -12.45
N ARG A 203 -29.65 -15.83 -11.23
CA ARG A 203 -30.01 -14.62 -10.50
C ARG A 203 -29.08 -14.44 -9.32
N ILE A 204 -28.11 -13.54 -9.48
CA ILE A 204 -27.00 -13.35 -8.56
C ILE A 204 -27.05 -11.92 -8.04
N GLY A 205 -27.10 -11.74 -6.72
CA GLY A 205 -27.02 -10.42 -6.09
C GLY A 205 -25.59 -10.01 -5.79
N ALA A 206 -25.40 -8.73 -5.49
CA ALA A 206 -24.14 -8.22 -4.98
C ALA A 206 -24.34 -7.18 -3.88
N ILE A 207 -23.50 -7.20 -2.84
CA ILE A 207 -23.39 -6.14 -1.84
C ILE A 207 -22.02 -5.49 -2.03
N THR A 208 -22.01 -4.19 -2.41
CA THR A 208 -20.75 -3.50 -2.75
C THR A 208 -20.06 -2.93 -1.51
N GLY A 209 -18.82 -2.46 -1.65
CA GLY A 209 -18.22 -1.53 -0.70
C GLY A 209 -18.55 -0.08 -1.05
N PRO A 210 -17.90 0.90 -0.37
CA PRO A 210 -18.11 2.32 -0.66
C PRO A 210 -17.78 2.67 -2.11
N SER A 211 -18.69 3.32 -2.81
CA SER A 211 -18.54 3.66 -4.23
C SER A 211 -17.37 4.61 -4.54
N ARG A 212 -16.91 5.35 -3.53
CA ARG A 212 -15.73 6.22 -3.63
C ARG A 212 -14.41 5.43 -3.66
N MET A 213 -14.40 4.17 -3.19
CA MET A 213 -13.20 3.33 -3.14
C MET A 213 -13.00 2.60 -4.48
N MET A 214 -11.77 2.67 -5.00
CA MET A 214 -11.43 2.07 -6.29
C MET A 214 -11.54 0.55 -6.27
N CYS A 215 -11.11 -0.11 -5.19
CA CYS A 215 -11.25 -1.55 -5.01
C CYS A 215 -12.72 -2.00 -5.08
N SER A 216 -13.63 -1.25 -4.45
CA SER A 216 -15.08 -1.53 -4.48
C SER A 216 -15.64 -1.47 -5.91
N ARG A 217 -15.30 -0.41 -6.65
CA ARG A 217 -15.74 -0.27 -8.06
C ARG A 217 -15.18 -1.39 -8.93
N ALA A 218 -13.89 -1.69 -8.79
CA ALA A 218 -13.24 -2.75 -9.55
C ALA A 218 -13.89 -4.12 -9.30
N ARG A 219 -14.20 -4.47 -8.04
CA ARG A 219 -14.88 -5.73 -7.68
C ARG A 219 -16.25 -5.84 -8.35
N ILE A 220 -17.04 -4.77 -8.32
CA ILE A 220 -18.39 -4.79 -8.92
C ILE A 220 -18.35 -4.72 -10.46
N ASP A 221 -17.35 -4.10 -11.05
CA ASP A 221 -17.17 -4.12 -12.50
C ASP A 221 -16.75 -5.53 -12.99
N GLY A 222 -15.94 -6.25 -12.20
CA GLY A 222 -15.65 -7.66 -12.44
C GLY A 222 -16.90 -8.55 -12.34
N TYR A 223 -17.78 -8.28 -11.35
CA TYR A 223 -19.08 -8.95 -11.22
C TYR A 223 -19.95 -8.73 -12.47
N ARG A 224 -20.10 -7.49 -12.93
CA ARG A 224 -20.85 -7.16 -14.14
C ARG A 224 -20.30 -7.89 -15.37
N ALA A 225 -18.99 -7.84 -15.55
CA ALA A 225 -18.33 -8.50 -16.68
C ALA A 225 -18.55 -10.02 -16.70
N ALA A 226 -18.60 -10.68 -15.54
CA ALA A 226 -18.90 -12.11 -15.46
C ALA A 226 -20.33 -12.43 -15.90
N LEU A 227 -21.32 -11.64 -15.47
CA LEU A 227 -22.71 -11.80 -15.87
C LEU A 227 -22.89 -11.54 -17.37
N GLU A 228 -22.36 -10.46 -17.89
CA GLU A 228 -22.43 -10.10 -19.32
C GLU A 228 -21.79 -11.18 -20.20
N THR A 229 -20.62 -11.69 -19.79
CA THR A 229 -19.94 -12.78 -20.50
C THR A 229 -20.78 -14.06 -20.55
N ALA A 230 -21.57 -14.31 -19.50
CA ALA A 230 -22.48 -15.45 -19.43
C ALA A 230 -23.85 -15.20 -20.11
N GLY A 231 -24.07 -14.03 -20.70
CA GLY A 231 -25.37 -13.64 -21.28
C GLY A 231 -26.48 -13.46 -20.25
N LEU A 232 -26.12 -13.18 -18.99
CA LEU A 232 -27.07 -12.93 -17.90
C LEU A 232 -27.30 -11.43 -17.70
N PRO A 233 -28.52 -11.02 -17.35
CA PRO A 233 -28.82 -9.61 -17.12
C PRO A 233 -28.11 -9.10 -15.86
N VAL A 234 -27.58 -7.89 -15.92
CA VAL A 234 -27.15 -7.14 -14.75
C VAL A 234 -28.37 -6.37 -14.22
N GLU A 235 -28.94 -6.86 -13.12
CA GLU A 235 -30.11 -6.26 -12.50
C GLU A 235 -29.66 -5.21 -11.46
N PRO A 236 -29.91 -3.89 -11.70
CA PRO A 236 -29.46 -2.85 -10.76
C PRO A 236 -30.02 -3.03 -9.35
N ASP A 237 -31.26 -3.53 -9.23
CA ASP A 237 -31.94 -3.76 -7.97
C ASP A 237 -31.34 -4.90 -7.13
N LEU A 238 -30.52 -5.74 -7.72
CA LEU A 238 -29.76 -6.79 -7.02
C LEU A 238 -28.38 -6.31 -6.59
N ILE A 239 -27.95 -5.11 -6.99
CA ILE A 239 -26.68 -4.50 -6.57
C ILE A 239 -26.96 -3.54 -5.42
N ARG A 240 -26.61 -3.93 -4.22
CA ARG A 240 -26.89 -3.15 -3.01
C ARG A 240 -25.66 -2.39 -2.55
N PRO A 241 -25.82 -1.10 -2.16
CA PRO A 241 -24.69 -0.31 -1.66
C PRO A 241 -24.25 -0.83 -0.29
N GLY A 242 -22.93 -0.89 -0.09
CA GLY A 242 -22.31 -1.29 1.18
C GLY A 242 -21.14 -0.39 1.57
N ASP A 243 -20.53 -0.73 2.69
CA ASP A 243 -19.46 0.02 3.33
C ASP A 243 -18.33 -0.86 3.89
N PHE A 244 -18.35 -2.15 3.56
CA PHE A 244 -17.45 -3.20 4.05
C PHE A 244 -17.69 -3.66 5.50
N HIS A 245 -18.73 -3.16 6.19
CA HIS A 245 -19.07 -3.56 7.55
C HIS A 245 -20.14 -4.67 7.58
N HIS A 246 -20.05 -5.48 8.62
CA HIS A 246 -20.98 -6.58 8.89
C HIS A 246 -22.45 -6.11 8.95
N GLU A 247 -22.71 -5.02 9.68
CA GLU A 247 -24.07 -4.47 9.87
C GLU A 247 -24.75 -4.11 8.55
N THR A 248 -23.99 -3.52 7.63
CA THR A 248 -24.53 -3.20 6.30
C THR A 248 -24.72 -4.47 5.46
N GLY A 249 -23.81 -5.45 5.59
CA GLY A 249 -24.00 -6.77 4.98
C GLY A 249 -25.30 -7.43 5.42
N TYR A 250 -25.59 -7.40 6.73
CA TYR A 250 -26.85 -7.91 7.30
C TYR A 250 -28.07 -7.16 6.79
N ARG A 251 -28.08 -5.83 6.90
CA ARG A 251 -29.23 -5.01 6.47
C ARG A 251 -29.53 -5.16 4.97
N GLN A 252 -28.52 -5.07 4.12
CA GLN A 252 -28.69 -5.23 2.68
C GLN A 252 -29.00 -6.69 2.30
N GLY A 253 -28.48 -7.64 3.07
CA GLY A 253 -28.85 -9.05 2.97
C GLY A 253 -30.33 -9.28 3.18
N LEU A 254 -30.91 -8.75 4.27
CA LEU A 254 -32.35 -8.84 4.52
C LEU A 254 -33.18 -8.26 3.38
N GLU A 255 -32.78 -7.11 2.84
CA GLU A 255 -33.50 -6.48 1.72
C GLU A 255 -33.46 -7.33 0.43
N LEU A 256 -32.32 -7.96 0.13
CA LEU A 256 -32.19 -8.88 -1.01
C LEU A 256 -33.00 -10.17 -0.82
N LEU A 257 -32.93 -10.74 0.38
CA LEU A 257 -33.45 -12.10 0.64
C LEU A 257 -34.96 -12.12 0.95
N ARG A 258 -35.57 -10.99 1.37
CA ARG A 258 -37.01 -10.85 1.57
C ARG A 258 -37.82 -10.63 0.27
N ARG A 259 -37.14 -10.44 -0.86
CA ARG A 259 -37.80 -10.29 -2.15
C ARG A 259 -38.51 -11.60 -2.54
N PRO A 260 -39.70 -11.51 -3.18
CA PRO A 260 -40.38 -12.69 -3.72
C PRO A 260 -39.50 -13.42 -4.76
N ASP A 261 -38.77 -12.66 -5.53
CA ASP A 261 -37.88 -13.07 -6.58
C ASP A 261 -36.39 -12.95 -6.13
N ARG A 262 -36.10 -13.41 -4.90
CA ARG A 262 -34.74 -13.27 -4.30
C ARG A 262 -33.65 -13.93 -5.14
N PRO A 263 -32.39 -13.42 -5.10
CA PRO A 263 -31.28 -14.09 -5.72
C PRO A 263 -31.00 -15.44 -5.04
N THR A 264 -30.51 -16.41 -5.80
CA THR A 264 -30.05 -17.72 -5.29
C THR A 264 -28.60 -17.73 -4.88
N ALA A 265 -27.87 -16.67 -5.23
CA ALA A 265 -26.49 -16.46 -4.82
C ALA A 265 -26.21 -14.98 -4.63
N VAL A 266 -25.26 -14.64 -3.76
CA VAL A 266 -24.81 -13.26 -3.51
C VAL A 266 -23.30 -13.20 -3.42
N PHE A 267 -22.73 -12.27 -4.16
CA PHE A 267 -21.35 -11.83 -4.02
C PHE A 267 -21.28 -10.65 -3.03
N ALA A 268 -20.69 -10.86 -1.88
CA ALA A 268 -20.43 -9.81 -0.89
C ALA A 268 -19.10 -9.14 -1.17
N GLY A 269 -19.04 -7.82 -1.04
CA GLY A 269 -17.86 -7.00 -1.34
C GLY A 269 -16.65 -7.31 -0.48
N ASN A 270 -16.87 -7.91 0.72
CA ASN A 270 -15.83 -8.49 1.56
C ASN A 270 -16.38 -9.58 2.49
N ASP A 271 -15.52 -10.23 3.26
CA ASP A 271 -15.89 -11.32 4.17
C ASP A 271 -16.78 -10.84 5.33
N LEU A 272 -16.59 -9.62 5.84
CA LEU A 272 -17.42 -9.10 6.92
C LEU A 272 -18.87 -8.89 6.47
N GLN A 273 -19.07 -8.37 5.26
CA GLN A 273 -20.42 -8.27 4.67
C GLN A 273 -21.03 -9.64 4.39
N ALA A 274 -20.19 -10.62 3.98
CA ALA A 274 -20.64 -12.01 3.82
C ALA A 274 -21.16 -12.59 5.14
N LEU A 275 -20.50 -12.30 6.27
CA LEU A 275 -20.96 -12.72 7.61
C LEU A 275 -22.29 -12.06 7.97
N GLY A 276 -22.46 -10.79 7.67
CA GLY A 276 -23.75 -10.11 7.84
C GLY A 276 -24.87 -10.76 7.00
N LEU A 277 -24.54 -11.17 5.77
CA LEU A 277 -25.46 -11.92 4.92
C LEU A 277 -25.80 -13.31 5.49
N TYR A 278 -24.84 -14.00 6.13
CA TYR A 278 -25.11 -15.25 6.87
C TYR A 278 -26.11 -15.04 7.99
N GLU A 279 -25.99 -13.95 8.73
CA GLU A 279 -26.93 -13.62 9.78
C GLU A 279 -28.32 -13.33 9.22
N ALA A 280 -28.43 -12.59 8.11
CA ALA A 280 -29.68 -12.34 7.42
C ALA A 280 -30.33 -13.64 6.92
N ALA A 281 -29.56 -14.54 6.34
CA ALA A 281 -30.03 -15.85 5.90
C ALA A 281 -30.55 -16.68 7.07
N ARG A 282 -29.82 -16.72 8.20
CA ARG A 282 -30.24 -17.40 9.42
C ARG A 282 -31.55 -16.86 9.99
N GLU A 283 -31.72 -15.54 10.03
CA GLU A 283 -32.99 -14.91 10.48
C GLU A 283 -34.17 -15.32 9.62
N LEU A 284 -33.96 -15.46 8.32
CA LEU A 284 -34.98 -15.84 7.36
C LEU A 284 -35.17 -17.37 7.21
N GLY A 285 -34.42 -18.16 7.97
CA GLY A 285 -34.46 -19.62 7.92
C GLY A 285 -33.88 -20.21 6.63
N LEU A 286 -33.05 -19.47 5.91
CA LEU A 286 -32.37 -19.92 4.69
C LEU A 286 -31.06 -20.64 5.03
N ARG A 287 -30.85 -21.78 4.39
CA ARG A 287 -29.63 -22.60 4.56
C ARG A 287 -28.58 -22.19 3.53
N ILE A 288 -27.36 -22.15 3.98
CA ILE A 288 -26.20 -21.94 3.12
C ILE A 288 -25.43 -23.26 3.06
N PRO A 289 -25.15 -23.83 1.87
CA PRO A 289 -25.39 -23.27 0.54
C PRO A 289 -26.73 -23.64 -0.12
N GLU A 290 -27.58 -24.49 0.51
CA GLU A 290 -28.73 -25.16 -0.14
C GLU A 290 -29.76 -24.17 -0.68
N ASP A 291 -30.07 -23.12 0.09
CA ASP A 291 -31.08 -22.12 -0.28
C ASP A 291 -30.45 -20.80 -0.76
N LEU A 292 -29.15 -20.60 -0.44
CA LEU A 292 -28.40 -19.39 -0.80
C LEU A 292 -26.90 -19.70 -0.88
N SER A 293 -26.28 -19.48 -2.03
CA SER A 293 -24.82 -19.45 -2.16
C SER A 293 -24.25 -18.09 -1.82
N VAL A 294 -23.13 -18.06 -1.08
CA VAL A 294 -22.45 -16.82 -0.66
C VAL A 294 -20.98 -16.89 -1.01
N VAL A 295 -20.47 -15.82 -1.65
CA VAL A 295 -19.05 -15.62 -1.90
C VAL A 295 -18.61 -14.30 -1.26
N GLY A 296 -17.52 -14.33 -0.50
CA GLY A 296 -16.88 -13.15 0.10
C GLY A 296 -15.67 -12.66 -0.69
N PHE A 297 -14.91 -11.78 -0.05
CA PHE A 297 -13.64 -11.25 -0.54
C PHE A 297 -12.74 -10.96 0.67
N ASP A 298 -11.45 -11.18 0.57
CA ASP A 298 -10.30 -10.97 1.45
C ASP A 298 -9.65 -12.27 1.96
N ASP A 299 -10.38 -13.36 2.16
CA ASP A 299 -9.95 -14.62 2.79
C ASP A 299 -9.42 -14.42 4.22
N LEU A 300 -10.15 -13.62 5.01
CA LEU A 300 -9.84 -13.40 6.42
C LEU A 300 -9.92 -14.72 7.22
N PRO A 301 -9.20 -14.86 8.36
CA PRO A 301 -9.25 -16.06 9.19
C PRO A 301 -10.67 -16.51 9.56
N ILE A 302 -11.59 -15.56 9.77
CA ILE A 302 -12.99 -15.82 10.09
C ILE A 302 -13.72 -16.60 8.98
N ALA A 303 -13.32 -16.46 7.70
CA ALA A 303 -13.91 -17.19 6.58
C ALA A 303 -13.82 -18.72 6.74
N ARG A 304 -12.84 -19.21 7.50
CA ARG A 304 -12.64 -20.64 7.79
C ARG A 304 -13.41 -21.12 9.01
N TRP A 305 -13.80 -20.20 9.91
CA TRP A 305 -14.42 -20.53 11.21
C TRP A 305 -15.94 -20.42 11.18
N VAL A 306 -16.48 -19.64 10.26
CA VAL A 306 -17.93 -19.52 10.08
C VAL A 306 -18.53 -20.84 9.56
N GLY A 307 -19.77 -21.13 9.89
CA GLY A 307 -20.48 -22.33 9.45
C GLY A 307 -21.61 -22.03 8.47
N PRO A 308 -21.55 -22.54 7.23
CA PRO A 308 -20.44 -23.29 6.62
C PRO A 308 -19.22 -22.41 6.31
N PRO A 309 -17.99 -22.98 6.17
CA PRO A 309 -16.81 -22.21 5.77
C PRO A 309 -17.02 -21.45 4.47
N LEU A 310 -16.67 -20.15 4.48
CA LEU A 310 -16.96 -19.19 3.42
C LEU A 310 -16.04 -19.37 2.21
N THR A 311 -16.62 -19.57 1.03
CA THR A 311 -15.98 -19.38 -0.27
C THR A 311 -15.69 -17.90 -0.45
N THR A 312 -14.46 -17.53 -0.75
CA THR A 312 -14.04 -16.13 -0.80
C THR A 312 -12.90 -15.91 -1.78
N VAL A 313 -12.72 -14.70 -2.23
CA VAL A 313 -11.54 -14.31 -3.02
C VAL A 313 -10.42 -13.92 -2.05
N ARG A 314 -9.33 -14.66 -2.08
CA ARG A 314 -8.13 -14.32 -1.32
C ARG A 314 -7.47 -13.08 -1.90
N GLN A 315 -7.35 -12.06 -1.07
CA GLN A 315 -6.48 -10.93 -1.25
C GLN A 315 -5.20 -11.18 -0.44
N PRO A 316 -4.00 -11.14 -1.03
CA PRO A 316 -2.77 -11.46 -0.30
C PRO A 316 -2.35 -10.27 0.58
N LEU A 317 -3.13 -9.98 1.63
CA LEU A 317 -3.01 -8.76 2.46
C LEU A 317 -1.66 -8.63 3.15
N THR A 318 -1.18 -9.72 3.76
CA THR A 318 0.13 -9.74 4.43
C THR A 318 1.24 -9.48 3.42
N GLU A 319 1.21 -10.14 2.27
CA GLU A 319 2.20 -9.98 1.20
C GLU A 319 2.16 -8.57 0.57
N MET A 320 0.97 -7.97 0.44
CA MET A 320 0.81 -6.57 0.01
C MET A 320 1.42 -5.61 1.02
N ALA A 321 1.18 -5.82 2.30
CA ALA A 321 1.70 -5.01 3.38
C ALA A 321 3.23 -5.12 3.50
N GLU A 322 3.77 -6.34 3.34
CA GLU A 322 5.22 -6.56 3.27
C GLU A 322 5.85 -5.85 2.07
N ALA A 323 5.20 -5.93 0.90
CA ALA A 323 5.67 -5.24 -0.31
C ALA A 323 5.66 -3.71 -0.12
N ALA A 324 4.62 -3.15 0.50
CA ALA A 324 4.55 -1.73 0.81
C ALA A 324 5.63 -1.29 1.80
N ALA A 325 5.89 -2.10 2.83
CA ALA A 325 6.93 -1.82 3.82
C ALA A 325 8.34 -1.90 3.19
N LYS A 326 8.62 -2.92 2.39
CA LYS A 326 9.89 -3.04 1.65
C LYS A 326 10.09 -1.85 0.72
N LEU A 327 9.08 -1.49 -0.07
CA LEU A 327 9.13 -0.35 -0.98
C LEU A 327 9.40 0.97 -0.24
N VAL A 328 8.75 1.21 0.90
CA VAL A 328 9.00 2.41 1.71
C VAL A 328 10.44 2.46 2.23
N LEU A 329 11.01 1.31 2.62
CA LEU A 329 12.40 1.23 3.08
C LEU A 329 13.40 1.45 1.94
N ASP A 330 13.12 0.94 0.75
CA ASP A 330 13.96 1.15 -0.43
C ASP A 330 13.95 2.62 -0.86
N LEU A 331 12.79 3.25 -0.91
CA LEU A 331 12.65 4.70 -1.14
C LEU A 331 13.37 5.54 -0.07
N ALA A 332 13.49 5.03 1.15
CA ALA A 332 14.22 5.69 2.22
C ALA A 332 15.75 5.63 2.02
N ARG A 333 16.26 4.63 1.31
CA ARG A 333 17.70 4.43 1.02
C ARG A 333 18.13 5.16 -0.24
N GLU A 334 17.25 5.27 -1.21
CA GLU A 334 17.57 5.87 -2.51
C GLU A 334 17.75 7.39 -2.41
N GLU A 335 18.87 7.88 -2.97
CA GLU A 335 19.11 9.30 -3.19
C GLU A 335 18.63 9.67 -4.61
N GLY A 336 17.34 9.98 -4.77
CA GLY A 336 16.81 10.39 -6.07
C GLY A 336 15.29 10.56 -6.05
N ALA A 337 14.72 11.04 -7.15
CA ALA A 337 13.27 11.03 -7.31
C ALA A 337 12.79 9.57 -7.38
N PRO A 338 11.81 9.17 -6.58
CA PRO A 338 11.29 7.81 -6.63
C PRO A 338 10.75 7.54 -8.04
N VAL A 339 11.17 6.42 -8.65
CA VAL A 339 10.46 5.89 -9.81
C VAL A 339 9.09 5.46 -9.30
N ALA A 340 8.04 6.05 -9.85
CA ALA A 340 6.67 5.68 -9.49
C ALA A 340 6.47 4.18 -9.73
N THR A 341 6.38 3.41 -8.66
CA THR A 341 6.22 1.97 -8.72
C THR A 341 4.78 1.65 -8.34
N ARG A 342 4.01 1.16 -9.31
CA ARG A 342 2.66 0.64 -9.07
C ARG A 342 2.71 -0.87 -9.22
N VAL A 343 2.36 -1.60 -8.15
CA VAL A 343 2.35 -3.07 -8.12
C VAL A 343 0.96 -3.55 -7.74
N GLU A 344 0.43 -4.49 -8.48
CA GLU A 344 -0.80 -5.21 -8.14
C GLU A 344 -0.48 -6.68 -7.90
N LEU A 345 -0.88 -7.21 -6.75
CA LEU A 345 -0.75 -8.61 -6.42
C LEU A 345 -2.00 -9.38 -6.86
N ALA A 346 -1.78 -10.59 -7.37
CA ALA A 346 -2.86 -11.42 -7.88
C ALA A 346 -3.79 -11.90 -6.76
N THR A 347 -5.10 -11.75 -6.99
CA THR A 347 -6.16 -12.40 -6.18
C THR A 347 -6.43 -13.80 -6.68
N SER A 348 -6.98 -14.68 -5.83
CA SER A 348 -7.39 -16.03 -6.19
C SER A 348 -8.66 -16.44 -5.46
N LEU A 349 -9.55 -17.18 -6.14
CA LEU A 349 -10.74 -17.73 -5.50
C LEU A 349 -10.38 -18.94 -4.64
N VAL A 350 -10.86 -18.95 -3.39
CA VAL A 350 -10.75 -20.06 -2.45
C VAL A 350 -12.13 -20.66 -2.24
N VAL A 351 -12.41 -21.76 -2.90
CA VAL A 351 -13.69 -22.46 -2.79
C VAL A 351 -13.76 -23.25 -1.48
N ARG A 352 -14.86 -23.05 -0.74
CA ARG A 352 -15.20 -23.77 0.49
C ARG A 352 -16.63 -24.28 0.41
N SER A 353 -17.38 -24.25 1.50
CA SER A 353 -18.67 -24.91 1.63
C SER A 353 -19.88 -23.97 1.56
N SER A 354 -19.67 -22.68 1.30
CA SER A 354 -20.77 -21.69 1.24
C SER A 354 -21.41 -21.53 -0.14
N THR A 355 -20.95 -22.33 -1.11
CA THR A 355 -21.47 -22.29 -2.48
C THR A 355 -21.83 -23.70 -2.94
N GLY A 356 -22.96 -23.84 -3.64
CA GLY A 356 -23.44 -25.08 -4.23
C GLY A 356 -24.31 -24.78 -5.45
N ALA A 357 -24.79 -25.80 -6.14
CA ALA A 357 -25.77 -25.61 -7.21
C ALA A 357 -27.07 -25.03 -6.65
N PRO A 358 -27.79 -24.16 -7.39
CA PRO A 358 -29.08 -23.65 -6.94
C PRO A 358 -30.08 -24.81 -6.78
N SER A 359 -30.91 -24.77 -5.74
CA SER A 359 -32.01 -25.70 -5.57
C SER A 359 -32.89 -25.66 -6.81
N ALA A 360 -33.32 -26.82 -7.31
CA ALA A 360 -34.30 -26.90 -8.37
C ALA A 360 -35.59 -26.18 -7.91
N ALA A 361 -36.06 -25.18 -8.68
CA ALA A 361 -37.24 -24.41 -8.41
C ALA A 361 -38.50 -25.26 -8.56
#